data_0ebe068a4ee205f0599e896cd3655a6e
#
_entry.id   0ebe068a4ee205f0599e896cd3655a6e
#
_cell.length_a   1.000
_cell.length_b   1.000
_cell.length_c   1.000
_cell.angle_alpha   90.00
_cell.angle_beta   90.00
_cell.angle_gamma   90.00
#
_symmetry.space_group_name_H-M   'P 1'
#
loop_
_entity.id
_entity.type
_entity.pdbx_description
1 polymer ?
#
loop_
_entity_poly.entity_id
_entity_poly.type
_entity_poly.pdbx_seq_one_letter_code
_entity_poly.pdbx_strand_id
1 'polypeptide(L)'
;MAAEVCRAQAAQPGGDTIFGKIIRKEIPAKIIFEDEKCLAFHDISPQAPTHFLVIPKKHIAQISQVEDSDADLLGHLIIVGKKCAAQLGLTRGYRMVVNEGPDGAQSVYHVHLHVLGGRQMGWPPG
;
A
#
# COMPACT_ATOMS: atom_id res chain seq x y z
N MET A 1 -9.23 -9.22 8.03
CA MET A 1 -8.10 -10.05 7.53
C MET A 1 -8.55 -11.18 6.61
N ALA A 2 -9.71 -11.84 6.90
CA ALA A 2 -10.20 -12.92 6.03
C ALA A 2 -10.42 -12.45 4.59
N ALA A 3 -10.98 -11.27 4.37
CA ALA A 3 -11.21 -10.72 3.04
C ALA A 3 -9.90 -10.50 2.27
N GLU A 4 -8.85 -10.02 2.96
CA GLU A 4 -7.56 -9.79 2.34
C GLU A 4 -6.88 -11.12 1.97
N VAL A 5 -6.98 -12.12 2.84
CA VAL A 5 -6.45 -13.46 2.58
C VAL A 5 -7.15 -14.09 1.37
N CYS A 6 -8.48 -13.98 1.29
CA CYS A 6 -9.24 -14.50 0.15
C CYS A 6 -8.85 -13.80 -1.15
N ARG A 7 -8.66 -12.49 -1.13
CA ARG A 7 -8.19 -11.75 -2.30
C ARG A 7 -6.80 -12.19 -2.73
N ALA A 8 -5.90 -12.41 -1.76
CA ALA A 8 -4.54 -12.88 -2.04
C ALA A 8 -4.55 -14.24 -2.72
N GLN A 9 -5.43 -15.15 -2.29
CA GLN A 9 -5.55 -16.48 -2.89
C GLN A 9 -6.06 -16.42 -4.33
N ALA A 10 -6.88 -15.42 -4.64
CA ALA A 10 -7.44 -15.23 -5.98
C ALA A 10 -6.58 -14.34 -6.88
N ALA A 11 -5.66 -13.57 -6.31
CA ALA A 11 -4.85 -12.63 -7.07
C ALA A 11 -3.82 -13.35 -7.93
N GLN A 12 -3.48 -12.74 -9.06
CA GLN A 12 -2.50 -13.28 -10.00
C GLN A 12 -1.50 -12.21 -10.40
N PRO A 13 -0.19 -12.52 -10.46
CA PRO A 13 0.80 -11.59 -10.96
C PRO A 13 0.59 -11.32 -12.45
N GLY A 14 0.90 -10.13 -12.87
CA GLY A 14 0.78 -9.72 -14.26
C GLY A 14 -0.59 -9.15 -14.60
N GLY A 15 -0.70 -8.57 -15.77
CA GLY A 15 -1.91 -7.90 -16.21
C GLY A 15 -2.11 -6.55 -15.54
N ASP A 16 -3.20 -5.87 -15.90
CA ASP A 16 -3.54 -4.59 -15.33
C ASP A 16 -4.22 -4.76 -13.97
N THR A 17 -3.98 -3.84 -13.06
CA THR A 17 -4.51 -3.89 -11.70
C THR A 17 -5.41 -2.70 -11.43
N ILE A 18 -6.24 -2.83 -10.36
CA ILE A 18 -7.05 -1.70 -9.89
C ILE A 18 -6.18 -0.49 -9.53
N PHE A 19 -4.96 -0.71 -9.03
CA PHE A 19 -4.05 0.38 -8.70
C PHE A 19 -3.54 1.09 -9.96
N GLY A 20 -3.25 0.36 -11.02
CA GLY A 20 -2.94 0.97 -12.31
C GLY A 20 -4.07 1.86 -12.81
N LYS A 21 -5.31 1.41 -12.65
CA LYS A 21 -6.49 2.20 -13.03
C LYS A 21 -6.66 3.44 -12.17
N ILE A 22 -6.36 3.37 -10.88
CA ILE A 22 -6.38 4.54 -9.99
C ILE A 22 -5.34 5.57 -10.43
N ILE A 23 -4.13 5.11 -10.73
CA ILE A 23 -3.05 5.99 -11.20
C ILE A 23 -3.45 6.73 -12.46
N ARG A 24 -4.10 6.04 -13.41
CA ARG A 24 -4.55 6.64 -14.66
C ARG A 24 -5.86 7.43 -14.54
N LYS A 25 -6.41 7.51 -13.32
CA LYS A 25 -7.68 8.22 -13.03
C LYS A 25 -8.88 7.60 -13.73
N GLU A 26 -8.82 6.30 -14.06
CA GLU A 26 -9.92 5.56 -14.68
C GLU A 26 -10.99 5.18 -13.67
N ILE A 27 -10.60 5.03 -12.41
CA ILE A 27 -11.53 4.79 -11.30
C ILE A 27 -11.21 5.77 -10.16
N PRO A 28 -12.22 6.16 -9.36
CA PRO A 28 -12.00 7.13 -8.28
C PRO A 28 -11.28 6.52 -7.09
N ALA A 29 -10.58 7.36 -6.34
CA ALA A 29 -9.99 7.03 -5.06
C ALA A 29 -9.93 8.29 -4.21
N LYS A 30 -9.89 8.10 -2.88
CA LYS A 30 -9.73 9.23 -1.94
C LYS A 30 -8.24 9.51 -1.78
N ILE A 31 -7.72 10.36 -2.64
CA ILE A 31 -6.29 10.66 -2.72
C ILE A 31 -5.89 11.57 -1.57
N ILE A 32 -4.79 11.21 -0.88
CA ILE A 32 -4.19 11.99 0.20
C ILE A 32 -3.04 12.83 -0.32
N PHE A 33 -2.23 12.24 -1.19
CA PHE A 33 -1.02 12.88 -1.73
C PHE A 33 -0.68 12.26 -3.07
N GLU A 34 -0.13 13.07 -3.95
CA GLU A 34 0.33 12.59 -5.25
C GLU A 34 1.52 13.43 -5.70
N ASP A 35 2.54 12.78 -6.23
CA ASP A 35 3.63 13.43 -6.93
C ASP A 35 3.94 12.66 -8.22
N GLU A 36 5.04 12.99 -8.89
CA GLU A 36 5.41 12.34 -10.15
C GLU A 36 5.81 10.87 -9.97
N LYS A 37 6.15 10.45 -8.73
CA LYS A 37 6.69 9.12 -8.43
C LYS A 37 5.67 8.20 -7.77
N CYS A 38 4.73 8.75 -7.01
CA CYS A 38 3.84 7.93 -6.19
C CYS A 38 2.49 8.56 -5.97
N LEU A 39 1.59 7.75 -5.41
CA LEU A 39 0.22 8.14 -5.06
C LEU A 39 -0.11 7.54 -3.71
N ALA A 40 -0.68 8.35 -2.80
CA ALA A 40 -1.19 7.87 -1.52
C ALA A 40 -2.70 8.06 -1.49
N PHE A 41 -3.45 7.03 -1.10
CA PHE A 41 -4.91 7.08 -1.06
C PHE A 41 -5.46 6.15 0.03
N HIS A 42 -6.66 6.46 0.52
CA HIS A 42 -7.31 5.65 1.54
C HIS A 42 -7.69 4.27 1.00
N ASP A 43 -7.45 3.22 1.82
CA ASP A 43 -7.89 1.87 1.48
C ASP A 43 -9.41 1.81 1.55
N ILE A 44 -10.04 1.19 0.53
CA ILE A 44 -11.50 1.09 0.47
C ILE A 44 -12.06 0.05 1.45
N SER A 45 -11.20 -0.82 1.99
CA SER A 45 -11.56 -1.84 2.97
C SER A 45 -10.66 -1.70 4.20
N PRO A 46 -10.78 -0.58 4.94
CA PRO A 46 -9.83 -0.26 6.00
C PRO A 46 -9.89 -1.28 7.14
N GLN A 47 -8.71 -1.65 7.63
CA GLN A 47 -8.53 -2.59 8.75
C GLN A 47 -8.16 -1.86 10.04
N ALA A 48 -8.17 -0.53 10.03
CA ALA A 48 -7.92 0.34 11.17
C ALA A 48 -8.66 1.66 10.94
N PRO A 49 -8.87 2.50 11.97
CA PRO A 49 -9.51 3.81 11.79
C PRO A 49 -8.84 4.67 10.73
N THR A 50 -7.52 4.58 10.60
CA THR A 50 -6.79 5.14 9.47
C THR A 50 -6.03 4.00 8.80
N HIS A 51 -6.30 3.79 7.51
CA HIS A 51 -5.63 2.78 6.71
C HIS A 51 -5.50 3.33 5.30
N PHE A 52 -4.28 3.65 4.90
CA PHE A 52 -4.03 4.16 3.56
C PHE A 52 -2.88 3.39 2.90
N LEU A 53 -2.77 3.56 1.59
CA LEU A 53 -1.77 2.89 0.77
C LEU A 53 -0.88 3.94 0.11
N VAL A 54 0.40 3.63 -0.02
CA VAL A 54 1.32 4.41 -0.84
C VAL A 54 1.83 3.50 -1.95
N ILE A 55 1.59 3.88 -3.19
CA ILE A 55 1.97 3.07 -4.35
C ILE A 55 2.89 3.85 -5.28
N PRO A 56 3.87 3.18 -5.91
CA PRO A 56 4.67 3.82 -6.95
C PRO A 56 3.87 3.94 -8.23
N LYS A 57 4.09 4.98 -9.01
CA LYS A 57 3.49 5.08 -10.35
C LYS A 57 4.13 4.12 -11.33
N LYS A 58 5.40 3.79 -11.12
CA LYS A 58 6.07 2.70 -11.85
C LYS A 58 5.42 1.37 -11.47
N HIS A 59 5.02 0.58 -12.46
CA HIS A 59 4.44 -0.73 -12.18
C HIS A 59 5.53 -1.72 -11.77
N ILE A 60 5.46 -2.21 -10.55
CA ILE A 60 6.27 -3.30 -10.00
C ILE A 60 5.28 -4.24 -9.33
N ALA A 61 5.23 -5.50 -9.77
CA ALA A 61 4.19 -6.41 -9.30
C ALA A 61 4.30 -6.74 -7.82
N GLN A 62 5.51 -6.96 -7.33
CA GLN A 62 5.76 -7.40 -5.95
C GLN A 62 7.15 -6.99 -5.49
N ILE A 63 7.34 -6.93 -4.17
CA ILE A 63 8.58 -6.42 -3.59
C ILE A 63 9.80 -7.27 -3.99
N SER A 64 9.62 -8.57 -4.19
CA SER A 64 10.72 -9.44 -4.60
C SER A 64 11.22 -9.17 -6.02
N GLN A 65 10.44 -8.44 -6.82
CA GLN A 65 10.82 -8.07 -8.20
C GLN A 65 11.41 -6.68 -8.32
N VAL A 66 11.53 -5.96 -7.21
CA VAL A 66 12.16 -4.64 -7.17
C VAL A 66 13.65 -4.79 -7.48
N GLU A 67 14.17 -3.90 -8.30
CA GLU A 67 15.59 -3.87 -8.65
C GLU A 67 16.36 -2.97 -7.67
N ASP A 68 17.68 -3.16 -7.57
CA ASP A 68 18.53 -2.34 -6.72
C ASP A 68 18.43 -0.85 -7.08
N SER A 69 18.24 -0.55 -8.37
CA SER A 69 18.06 0.81 -8.85
C SER A 69 16.75 1.47 -8.38
N ASP A 70 15.82 0.69 -7.84
CA ASP A 70 14.56 1.20 -7.29
C ASP A 70 14.65 1.56 -5.79
N ALA A 71 15.84 1.47 -5.19
CA ALA A 71 16.01 1.73 -3.76
C ALA A 71 15.50 3.14 -3.36
N ASP A 72 15.83 4.15 -4.14
CA ASP A 72 15.37 5.51 -3.86
C ASP A 72 13.85 5.64 -3.96
N LEU A 73 13.23 4.96 -4.92
CA LEU A 73 11.78 4.95 -5.08
C LEU A 73 11.11 4.33 -3.85
N LEU A 74 11.61 3.19 -3.36
CA LEU A 74 11.05 2.53 -2.18
C LEU A 74 11.23 3.38 -0.93
N GLY A 75 12.40 3.98 -0.75
CA GLY A 75 12.63 4.92 0.34
C GLY A 75 11.66 6.10 0.28
N HIS A 76 11.39 6.59 -0.92
CA HIS A 76 10.44 7.68 -1.14
C HIS A 76 9.03 7.29 -0.68
N LEU A 77 8.58 6.06 -0.98
CA LEU A 77 7.27 5.58 -0.53
C LEU A 77 7.16 5.61 1.00
N ILE A 78 8.20 5.19 1.71
CA ILE A 78 8.23 5.18 3.17
C ILE A 78 8.19 6.62 3.72
N ILE A 79 8.97 7.52 3.12
CA ILE A 79 8.98 8.93 3.54
C ILE A 79 7.61 9.58 3.31
N VAL A 80 6.98 9.33 2.17
CA VAL A 80 5.62 9.82 1.89
C VAL A 80 4.63 9.24 2.89
N GLY A 81 4.75 7.94 3.19
CA GLY A 81 3.90 7.29 4.19
C GLY A 81 3.99 7.96 5.55
N LYS A 82 5.20 8.24 6.01
CA LYS A 82 5.44 8.95 7.27
C LYS A 82 4.81 10.34 7.26
N LYS A 83 4.96 11.09 6.17
CA LYS A 83 4.42 12.45 6.06
C LYS A 83 2.89 12.44 6.05
N CYS A 84 2.29 11.52 5.31
CA CYS A 84 0.83 11.36 5.29
C CYS A 84 0.30 10.95 6.66
N ALA A 85 0.99 10.06 7.36
CA ALA A 85 0.62 9.65 8.72
C ALA A 85 0.58 10.85 9.67
N ALA A 86 1.57 11.72 9.61
CA ALA A 86 1.61 12.93 10.42
C ALA A 86 0.45 13.87 10.05
N GLN A 87 0.22 14.06 8.76
CA GLN A 87 -0.87 14.90 8.25
C GLN A 87 -2.24 14.40 8.72
N LEU A 88 -2.42 13.08 8.80
CA LEU A 88 -3.67 12.46 9.23
C LEU A 88 -3.78 12.30 10.74
N GLY A 89 -2.81 12.81 11.50
CA GLY A 89 -2.89 12.87 12.95
C GLY A 89 -2.50 11.59 13.68
N LEU A 90 -1.74 10.70 13.07
CA LEU A 90 -1.30 9.45 13.70
C LEU A 90 -0.12 9.70 14.65
N THR A 91 -0.35 10.51 15.69
CA THR A 91 0.71 10.97 16.62
C THR A 91 1.12 9.91 17.63
N ARG A 92 0.30 8.86 17.84
CA ARG A 92 0.58 7.80 18.81
C ARG A 92 1.26 6.59 18.21
N GLY A 93 1.53 6.62 16.93
CA GLY A 93 2.20 5.55 16.21
C GLY A 93 1.33 4.92 15.14
N TYR A 94 1.95 4.11 14.32
CA TYR A 94 1.29 3.42 13.22
C TYR A 94 2.16 2.24 12.79
N ARG A 95 1.61 1.41 11.94
CA ARG A 95 2.34 0.26 11.38
C ARG A 95 2.43 0.40 9.86
N MET A 96 3.60 0.08 9.33
CA MET A 96 3.82 -0.02 7.88
C MET A 96 4.01 -1.49 7.51
N VAL A 97 3.35 -1.92 6.43
CA VAL A 97 3.36 -3.31 5.99
C VAL A 97 3.49 -3.37 4.48
N VAL A 98 4.37 -4.25 4.00
CA VAL A 98 4.42 -4.65 2.59
C VAL A 98 4.19 -6.15 2.54
N ASN A 99 3.17 -6.58 1.82
CA ASN A 99 2.85 -8.00 1.67
C ASN A 99 3.45 -8.52 0.38
N GLU A 100 4.02 -9.73 0.43
CA GLU A 100 4.64 -10.38 -0.71
C GLU A 100 3.96 -11.74 -0.95
N GLY A 101 3.35 -11.90 -2.11
CA GLY A 101 2.82 -13.17 -2.57
C GLY A 101 1.62 -13.70 -1.79
N PRO A 102 1.17 -14.94 -2.12
CA PRO A 102 -0.02 -15.52 -1.48
C PRO A 102 0.12 -15.71 0.04
N ASP A 103 1.26 -16.23 0.48
CA ASP A 103 1.48 -16.44 1.92
C ASP A 103 1.60 -15.13 2.68
N GLY A 104 2.03 -14.07 2.02
CA GLY A 104 2.07 -12.72 2.61
C GLY A 104 0.74 -11.98 2.54
N ALA A 105 -0.29 -12.59 1.97
CA ALA A 105 -1.61 -11.99 1.77
C ALA A 105 -1.60 -10.77 0.84
N GLN A 106 -0.76 -10.81 -0.20
CA GLN A 106 -0.76 -9.77 -1.21
C GLN A 106 -2.00 -9.92 -2.10
N SER A 107 -2.89 -8.93 -2.06
CA SER A 107 -4.17 -8.97 -2.78
C SER A 107 -4.13 -8.30 -4.15
N VAL A 108 -3.21 -7.36 -4.36
CA VAL A 108 -3.06 -6.64 -5.63
C VAL A 108 -1.59 -6.70 -6.04
N TYR A 109 -1.34 -7.15 -7.29
CA TYR A 109 0.02 -7.29 -7.81
C TYR A 109 0.49 -6.02 -8.50
N HIS A 110 0.51 -4.98 -7.70
CA HIS A 110 1.19 -3.71 -7.87
C HIS A 110 1.72 -3.37 -6.49
N VAL A 111 3.03 -3.34 -6.32
CA VAL A 111 3.63 -3.20 -4.98
C VAL A 111 3.05 -2.01 -4.25
N HIS A 112 2.74 -2.19 -2.96
CA HIS A 112 2.13 -1.11 -2.17
C HIS A 112 2.51 -1.22 -0.71
N LEU A 113 2.63 -0.05 -0.08
CA LEU A 113 2.91 0.09 1.33
C LEU A 113 1.60 0.40 2.05
N HIS A 114 1.19 -0.48 2.98
CA HIS A 114 0.08 -0.21 3.88
C HIS A 114 0.57 0.64 5.05
N VAL A 115 -0.21 1.63 5.44
CA VAL A 115 0.01 2.39 6.68
C VAL A 115 -1.29 2.33 7.48
N LEU A 116 -1.21 1.78 8.68
CA LEU A 116 -2.38 1.55 9.54
C LEU A 116 -2.15 2.19 10.90
N GLY A 117 -3.16 2.89 11.41
CA GLY A 117 -3.07 3.55 12.70
C GLY A 117 -4.42 3.94 13.24
N GLY A 118 -4.41 4.64 14.37
CA GLY A 118 -5.64 5.07 15.02
C GLY A 118 -6.17 4.07 16.03
N ARG A 119 -5.49 2.95 16.25
CA ARG A 119 -5.79 1.96 17.28
C ARG A 119 -4.53 1.22 17.69
N GLN A 120 -4.60 0.48 18.80
CA GLN A 120 -3.51 -0.41 19.20
C GLN A 120 -3.39 -1.56 18.20
N MET A 121 -2.19 -1.75 17.67
CA MET A 121 -1.87 -2.90 16.83
C MET A 121 -1.47 -4.09 17.71
N GLY A 122 -1.76 -5.29 17.22
CA GLY A 122 -1.37 -6.51 17.91
C GLY A 122 0.08 -6.90 17.62
N TRP A 123 0.61 -7.79 18.44
CA TRP A 123 1.92 -8.39 18.22
C TRP A 123 1.87 -9.88 18.62
N PRO A 124 2.45 -10.80 17.82
CA PRO A 124 3.13 -10.57 16.54
C PRO A 124 2.17 -10.08 15.43
N PRO A 125 2.72 -9.57 14.32
CA PRO A 125 1.90 -8.91 13.29
C PRO A 125 1.02 -9.84 12.44
N GLY A 126 1.18 -11.14 12.59
CA GLY A 126 0.39 -12.07 11.80
C GLY A 126 -0.20 -13.21 12.58
#